data_b30ae58521d2fe49120869dd6b192de1
#
_entry.id   b30ae58521d2fe49120869dd6b192de1
#
_cell.length_a   1.000
_cell.length_b   1.000
_cell.length_c   1.000
_cell.angle_alpha   90.00
_cell.angle_beta   90.00
_cell.angle_gamma   90.00
#
_symmetry.space_group_name_H-M   'P 1'
#
loop_
_entity.id
_entity.type
_entity.pdbx_description
1 polymer ?
#
loop_
_entity_poly.entity_id
_entity_poly.type
_entity_poly.pdbx_seq_one_letter_code
_entity_poly.pdbx_strand_id
1 'polypeptide(L)'
;MNTRFGEFGGQYIPEILMSEINHVAEAYEKYKNDSAFKAELKNLYENYTGRPSMLYEAKRMRADLGGPKIYLKREDLNHTGAHKINNCIGQALLAKRMGKTRLIAETGAGQHGVAAATIAALLGMECEIFMGEIDTERQALNVYRMRLLGAKVNAVKTGSRVLKDAVNAAFQNWSARCDDTHYLIGSAVGPAPFPEMVRDFQCCIGEESKEQMMKKEGRLPDAVFACVGGGSNSIGTFYPYKDDTDVQLIGCEAGGKGIDTSYHAATIAKGRIGVFHGMKSLFCQDDDGNIEEVYSISAGLDYPGVSPEHAYFHKIGRAKYMAVTDEEAVQAFEYLAKTEGIICAIESAHAVAGAMKYAKNMGENEIILITLSGRGDKDVAAIARYRGQNLKE
;
A
#
# COMPACT_ATOMS: atom_id res chain seq x y z
N MET A 1 14.93 -15.00 -12.18
CA MET A 1 13.95 -14.33 -11.30
C MET A 1 13.66 -15.19 -10.08
N ASN A 2 13.67 -14.61 -8.88
CA ASN A 2 13.25 -15.33 -7.69
C ASN A 2 11.72 -15.21 -7.56
N THR A 3 11.00 -16.32 -7.68
CA THR A 3 9.53 -16.33 -7.58
C THR A 3 9.06 -16.49 -6.13
N ARG A 4 9.98 -16.63 -5.17
CA ARG A 4 9.66 -16.95 -3.78
C ARG A 4 10.50 -16.14 -2.78
N PHE A 5 9.86 -15.89 -1.65
CA PHE A 5 10.46 -15.33 -0.44
C PHE A 5 10.43 -16.44 0.63
N GLY A 6 11.50 -17.23 0.72
CA GLY A 6 11.48 -18.50 1.48
C GLY A 6 10.41 -19.45 0.94
N GLU A 7 9.42 -19.79 1.78
CA GLU A 7 8.29 -20.65 1.36
C GLU A 7 7.11 -19.86 0.74
N PHE A 8 7.09 -18.52 0.85
CA PHE A 8 6.02 -17.65 0.37
C PHE A 8 6.24 -17.22 -1.09
N GLY A 9 5.21 -16.65 -1.72
CA GLY A 9 5.23 -16.22 -3.12
C GLY A 9 4.79 -17.33 -4.08
N GLY A 10 5.44 -17.42 -5.22
CA GLY A 10 5.13 -18.38 -6.29
C GLY A 10 4.09 -17.85 -7.29
N GLN A 11 3.61 -18.73 -8.18
CA GLN A 11 2.67 -18.44 -9.26
C GLN A 11 1.53 -19.47 -9.21
N TYR A 12 0.45 -19.17 -8.51
CA TYR A 12 -0.72 -20.05 -8.36
C TYR A 12 -1.88 -19.46 -9.18
N ILE A 13 -1.77 -19.54 -10.49
CA ILE A 13 -2.70 -18.93 -11.44
C ILE A 13 -3.20 -19.95 -12.47
N PRO A 14 -4.36 -19.69 -13.12
CA PRO A 14 -4.82 -20.49 -14.23
C PRO A 14 -3.81 -20.54 -15.37
N GLU A 15 -3.72 -21.71 -16.04
CA GLU A 15 -2.79 -21.96 -17.14
C GLU A 15 -2.88 -20.91 -18.26
N ILE A 16 -4.08 -20.42 -18.55
CA ILE A 16 -4.34 -19.39 -19.56
C ILE A 16 -3.56 -18.09 -19.33
N LEU A 17 -3.20 -17.78 -18.06
CA LEU A 17 -2.42 -16.58 -17.70
C LEU A 17 -0.91 -16.83 -17.62
N MET A 18 -0.45 -18.10 -17.70
CA MET A 18 0.98 -18.42 -17.52
C MET A 18 1.87 -17.74 -18.56
N SER A 19 1.44 -17.74 -19.84
CA SER A 19 2.19 -17.06 -20.90
C SER A 19 2.33 -15.57 -20.65
N GLU A 20 1.26 -14.91 -20.25
CA GLU A 20 1.28 -13.46 -19.98
C GLU A 20 2.09 -13.12 -18.73
N ILE A 21 1.97 -13.89 -17.65
CA ILE A 21 2.77 -13.68 -16.44
C ILE A 21 4.27 -13.83 -16.76
N ASN A 22 4.65 -14.82 -17.58
CA ASN A 22 6.03 -14.99 -18.02
C ASN A 22 6.49 -13.81 -18.87
N HIS A 23 5.64 -13.31 -19.77
CA HIS A 23 5.92 -12.11 -20.56
C HIS A 23 6.15 -10.86 -19.68
N VAL A 24 5.31 -10.66 -18.65
CA VAL A 24 5.52 -9.59 -17.66
C VAL A 24 6.85 -9.79 -16.93
N ALA A 25 7.15 -11.02 -16.53
CA ALA A 25 8.38 -11.36 -15.83
C ALA A 25 9.64 -11.08 -16.67
N GLU A 26 9.64 -11.51 -17.92
CA GLU A 26 10.74 -11.26 -18.88
C GLU A 26 10.91 -9.78 -19.16
N ALA A 27 9.81 -9.05 -19.39
CA ALA A 27 9.86 -7.62 -19.59
C ALA A 27 10.40 -6.89 -18.36
N TYR A 28 9.95 -7.26 -17.16
CA TYR A 28 10.45 -6.67 -15.92
C TYR A 28 11.96 -6.93 -15.74
N GLU A 29 12.43 -8.17 -15.90
CA GLU A 29 13.87 -8.49 -15.82
C GLU A 29 14.70 -7.70 -16.85
N LYS A 30 14.18 -7.53 -18.06
CA LYS A 30 14.84 -6.75 -19.11
C LYS A 30 14.94 -5.27 -18.75
N TYR A 31 13.85 -4.68 -18.28
CA TYR A 31 13.75 -3.22 -18.13
C TYR A 31 14.14 -2.69 -16.75
N LYS A 32 14.09 -3.50 -15.68
CA LYS A 32 14.45 -3.05 -14.33
C LYS A 32 15.88 -2.49 -14.21
N ASN A 33 16.79 -2.91 -15.12
CA ASN A 33 18.16 -2.43 -15.18
C ASN A 33 18.46 -1.59 -16.44
N ASP A 34 17.49 -1.39 -17.32
CA ASP A 34 17.64 -0.56 -18.53
C ASP A 34 17.79 0.91 -18.18
N SER A 35 18.83 1.56 -18.70
CA SER A 35 19.16 2.95 -18.37
C SER A 35 18.13 3.93 -18.89
N ALA A 36 17.52 3.69 -20.05
CA ALA A 36 16.50 4.56 -20.63
C ALA A 36 15.19 4.44 -19.84
N PHE A 37 14.82 3.22 -19.43
CA PHE A 37 13.66 3.01 -18.55
C PHE A 37 13.83 3.71 -17.20
N LYS A 38 15.00 3.54 -16.56
CA LYS A 38 15.31 4.21 -15.28
C LYS A 38 15.30 5.73 -15.41
N ALA A 39 15.81 6.28 -16.50
CA ALA A 39 15.83 7.72 -16.74
C ALA A 39 14.40 8.28 -16.94
N GLU A 40 13.55 7.57 -17.69
CA GLU A 40 12.15 7.96 -17.90
C GLU A 40 11.35 7.86 -16.58
N LEU A 41 11.52 6.78 -15.82
CA LEU A 41 10.90 6.60 -14.49
C LEU A 41 11.34 7.71 -13.54
N LYS A 42 12.63 7.99 -13.45
CA LYS A 42 13.18 9.06 -12.61
C LYS A 42 12.64 10.43 -13.02
N ASN A 43 12.57 10.73 -14.31
CA ASN A 43 12.00 11.98 -14.81
C ASN A 43 10.54 12.17 -14.37
N LEU A 44 9.71 11.11 -14.44
CA LEU A 44 8.32 11.17 -13.97
C LEU A 44 8.23 11.28 -12.45
N TYR A 45 9.11 10.62 -11.71
CA TYR A 45 9.19 10.77 -10.26
C TYR A 45 9.50 12.22 -9.86
N GLU A 46 10.49 12.85 -10.48
CA GLU A 46 10.92 14.21 -10.13
C GLU A 46 9.94 15.28 -10.62
N ASN A 47 9.52 15.20 -11.89
CA ASN A 47 8.80 16.28 -12.56
C ASN A 47 7.28 16.11 -12.61
N TYR A 48 6.76 14.94 -12.25
CA TYR A 48 5.31 14.68 -12.26
C TYR A 48 4.77 14.29 -10.88
N THR A 49 5.48 13.47 -10.11
CA THR A 49 5.00 13.08 -8.77
C THR A 49 5.50 13.98 -7.64
N GLY A 50 6.54 14.77 -7.87
CA GLY A 50 7.11 15.67 -6.86
C GLY A 50 8.08 14.96 -5.91
N ARG A 51 8.77 13.90 -6.38
CA ARG A 51 9.81 13.23 -5.59
C ARG A 51 11.15 13.98 -5.67
N PRO A 52 12.06 13.85 -4.66
CA PRO A 52 11.88 13.04 -3.44
C PRO A 52 10.79 13.58 -2.53
N SER A 53 9.97 12.69 -1.95
CA SER A 53 8.97 13.12 -0.98
C SER A 53 9.62 13.68 0.27
N MET A 54 8.96 14.65 0.91
CA MET A 54 9.52 15.39 2.04
C MET A 54 9.73 14.50 3.27
N LEU A 55 10.84 14.69 3.97
CA LEU A 55 11.07 14.20 5.32
C LEU A 55 10.86 15.35 6.31
N TYR A 56 9.79 15.30 7.09
CA TYR A 56 9.35 16.34 8.02
C TYR A 56 9.61 15.93 9.47
N GLU A 57 10.23 16.78 10.27
CA GLU A 57 10.41 16.57 11.71
C GLU A 57 9.16 17.04 12.47
N ALA A 58 8.46 16.12 13.14
CA ALA A 58 7.25 16.38 13.91
C ALA A 58 7.60 16.88 15.32
N LYS A 59 8.00 18.14 15.42
CA LYS A 59 8.54 18.73 16.66
C LYS A 59 7.52 18.85 17.77
N ARG A 60 6.26 19.19 17.44
CA ARG A 60 5.19 19.30 18.44
C ARG A 60 4.79 17.92 18.95
N MET A 61 4.72 16.93 18.06
CA MET A 61 4.46 15.54 18.45
C MET A 61 5.57 15.03 19.38
N ARG A 62 6.85 15.32 19.07
CA ARG A 62 7.98 15.01 19.96
C ARG A 62 7.83 15.65 21.33
N ALA A 63 7.55 16.96 21.36
CA ALA A 63 7.41 17.71 22.62
C ALA A 63 6.26 17.21 23.49
N ASP A 64 5.15 16.80 22.87
CA ASP A 64 3.96 16.30 23.55
C ASP A 64 4.13 14.88 24.10
N LEU A 65 4.73 13.99 23.31
CA LEU A 65 4.95 12.59 23.71
C LEU A 65 6.12 12.42 24.70
N GLY A 66 7.07 13.35 24.70
CA GLY A 66 8.33 13.26 25.45
C GLY A 66 9.15 12.03 25.01
N GLY A 67 10.36 12.20 24.51
CA GLY A 67 11.17 11.06 24.08
C GLY A 67 11.80 11.24 22.69
N PRO A 68 11.70 10.26 21.78
CA PRO A 68 12.48 10.22 20.55
C PRO A 68 12.16 11.38 19.60
N LYS A 69 13.10 11.72 18.72
CA LYS A 69 12.80 12.53 17.54
C LYS A 69 11.86 11.77 16.62
N ILE A 70 10.85 12.44 16.06
CA ILE A 70 9.87 11.83 15.17
C ILE A 70 9.95 12.48 13.81
N TYR A 71 10.15 11.66 12.78
CA TYR A 71 10.17 12.05 11.40
C TYR A 71 9.02 11.42 10.63
N LEU A 72 8.39 12.20 9.76
CA LEU A 72 7.29 11.76 8.88
C LEU A 72 7.80 11.76 7.44
N LYS A 73 7.80 10.61 6.78
CA LYS A 73 8.03 10.48 5.34
C LYS A 73 6.71 10.74 4.61
N ARG A 74 6.63 11.89 3.93
CA ARG A 74 5.40 12.53 3.46
C ARG A 74 4.97 12.04 2.06
N GLU A 75 4.60 10.76 1.94
CA GLU A 75 4.02 10.22 0.70
C GLU A 75 2.61 10.77 0.40
N ASP A 76 1.97 11.36 1.39
CA ASP A 76 0.70 12.10 1.28
C ASP A 76 0.80 13.37 0.42
N LEU A 77 2.01 13.90 0.20
CA LEU A 77 2.27 15.07 -0.64
C LEU A 77 2.59 14.74 -2.11
N ASN A 78 2.72 13.47 -2.45
CA ASN A 78 2.91 13.07 -3.84
C ASN A 78 1.68 13.45 -4.69
N HIS A 79 1.89 13.61 -5.99
CA HIS A 79 0.77 13.70 -6.93
C HIS A 79 -0.21 12.53 -6.71
N THR A 80 -1.51 12.78 -6.78
CA THR A 80 -2.63 11.92 -6.35
C THR A 80 -2.82 11.77 -4.83
N GLY A 81 -1.88 12.25 -4.02
CA GLY A 81 -1.98 12.30 -2.56
C GLY A 81 -1.68 11.00 -1.83
N ALA A 82 -0.91 10.08 -2.44
CA ALA A 82 -0.49 8.83 -1.81
C ALA A 82 0.70 8.18 -2.54
N HIS A 83 1.33 7.18 -1.90
CA HIS A 83 2.42 6.37 -2.45
C HIS A 83 2.03 5.56 -3.70
N LYS A 84 0.74 5.35 -3.97
CA LYS A 84 0.27 4.47 -5.05
C LYS A 84 0.78 4.89 -6.44
N ILE A 85 0.98 6.17 -6.66
CA ILE A 85 1.47 6.71 -7.94
C ILE A 85 2.86 6.18 -8.30
N ASN A 86 3.72 5.90 -7.32
CA ASN A 86 5.08 5.38 -7.56
C ASN A 86 5.03 4.07 -8.33
N ASN A 87 4.27 3.11 -7.82
CA ASN A 87 4.09 1.81 -8.44
C ASN A 87 3.34 1.91 -9.78
N CYS A 88 2.29 2.75 -9.85
CA CYS A 88 1.49 2.89 -11.07
C CYS A 88 2.33 3.40 -12.24
N ILE A 89 3.23 4.35 -12.02
CA ILE A 89 4.15 4.84 -13.07
C ILE A 89 5.06 3.71 -13.55
N GLY A 90 5.70 2.99 -12.63
CA GLY A 90 6.62 1.91 -12.98
C GLY A 90 5.95 0.82 -13.82
N GLN A 91 4.79 0.33 -13.36
CA GLN A 91 4.04 -0.69 -14.07
C GLN A 91 3.49 -0.21 -15.43
N ALA A 92 2.98 1.03 -15.50
CA ALA A 92 2.43 1.56 -16.74
C ALA A 92 3.52 1.81 -17.80
N LEU A 93 4.71 2.29 -17.40
CA LEU A 93 5.87 2.38 -18.31
C LEU A 93 6.30 1.00 -18.80
N LEU A 94 6.31 0.00 -17.93
CA LEU A 94 6.61 -1.38 -18.30
C LEU A 94 5.58 -1.91 -19.30
N ALA A 95 4.29 -1.73 -19.03
CA ALA A 95 3.20 -2.10 -19.92
C ALA A 95 3.34 -1.46 -21.32
N LYS A 96 3.68 -0.17 -21.37
CA LYS A 96 3.95 0.53 -22.63
C LYS A 96 5.13 -0.07 -23.40
N ARG A 97 6.21 -0.47 -22.70
CA ARG A 97 7.37 -1.16 -23.32
C ARG A 97 7.02 -2.57 -23.82
N MET A 98 6.00 -3.20 -23.23
CA MET A 98 5.44 -4.47 -23.69
C MET A 98 4.47 -4.32 -24.86
N GLY A 99 4.18 -3.10 -25.30
CA GLY A 99 3.21 -2.83 -26.36
C GLY A 99 1.75 -2.88 -25.92
N LYS A 100 1.47 -2.90 -24.60
CA LYS A 100 0.11 -2.87 -24.11
C LYS A 100 -0.53 -1.49 -24.30
N THR A 101 -1.81 -1.48 -24.62
CA THR A 101 -2.59 -0.26 -24.89
C THR A 101 -3.64 0.02 -23.83
N ARG A 102 -3.90 -0.96 -22.97
CA ARG A 102 -4.93 -0.91 -21.93
C ARG A 102 -4.37 -1.30 -20.56
N LEU A 103 -4.77 -0.56 -19.53
CA LEU A 103 -4.52 -0.87 -18.12
C LEU A 103 -5.83 -1.26 -17.44
N ILE A 104 -5.79 -2.32 -16.65
CA ILE A 104 -6.86 -2.61 -15.70
C ILE A 104 -6.31 -2.58 -14.27
N ALA A 105 -7.14 -2.19 -13.33
CA ALA A 105 -6.76 -2.18 -11.91
C ALA A 105 -7.97 -2.45 -11.02
N GLU A 106 -7.71 -2.98 -9.84
CA GLU A 106 -8.66 -3.06 -8.73
C GLU A 106 -8.48 -1.90 -7.76
N THR A 107 -9.51 -1.57 -7.00
CA THR A 107 -9.37 -0.60 -5.91
C THR A 107 -10.46 -0.78 -4.84
N GLY A 108 -10.13 -0.55 -3.57
CA GLY A 108 -11.06 -0.45 -2.45
C GLY A 108 -11.28 1.02 -2.06
N ALA A 109 -10.30 1.64 -1.39
CA ALA A 109 -10.35 3.06 -1.00
C ALA A 109 -10.33 4.06 -2.18
N GLY A 110 -10.14 3.59 -3.42
CA GLY A 110 -10.09 4.41 -4.62
C GLY A 110 -8.74 5.03 -4.93
N GLN A 111 -7.79 5.05 -4.01
CA GLN A 111 -6.48 5.70 -4.22
C GLN A 111 -5.65 5.04 -5.31
N HIS A 112 -5.65 3.71 -5.37
CA HIS A 112 -4.97 2.99 -6.44
C HIS A 112 -5.65 3.22 -7.79
N GLY A 113 -6.99 3.16 -7.84
CA GLY A 113 -7.77 3.45 -9.04
C GLY A 113 -7.51 4.86 -9.58
N VAL A 114 -7.47 5.86 -8.71
CA VAL A 114 -7.13 7.24 -9.11
C VAL A 114 -5.70 7.31 -9.67
N ALA A 115 -4.72 6.66 -9.03
CA ALA A 115 -3.35 6.64 -9.51
C ALA A 115 -3.22 5.91 -10.87
N ALA A 116 -3.92 4.78 -11.05
CA ALA A 116 -3.96 4.04 -12.31
C ALA A 116 -4.62 4.86 -13.43
N ALA A 117 -5.76 5.49 -13.16
CA ALA A 117 -6.42 6.38 -14.12
C ALA A 117 -5.55 7.58 -14.49
N THR A 118 -4.84 8.16 -13.51
CA THR A 118 -3.94 9.30 -13.71
C THR A 118 -2.81 8.95 -14.68
N ILE A 119 -2.12 7.83 -14.45
CA ILE A 119 -1.01 7.45 -15.31
C ILE A 119 -1.47 6.96 -16.69
N ALA A 120 -2.63 6.30 -16.76
CA ALA A 120 -3.23 5.93 -18.05
C ALA A 120 -3.54 7.16 -18.89
N ALA A 121 -4.14 8.20 -18.30
CA ALA A 121 -4.39 9.47 -18.98
C ALA A 121 -3.08 10.13 -19.47
N LEU A 122 -2.05 10.16 -18.61
CA LEU A 122 -0.74 10.73 -18.99
C LEU A 122 -0.09 10.00 -20.16
N LEU A 123 -0.20 8.67 -20.22
CA LEU A 123 0.45 7.84 -21.23
C LEU A 123 -0.43 7.56 -22.45
N GLY A 124 -1.67 8.06 -22.49
CA GLY A 124 -2.63 7.86 -23.58
C GLY A 124 -3.11 6.40 -23.69
N MET A 125 -3.26 5.70 -22.56
CA MET A 125 -3.73 4.32 -22.51
C MET A 125 -5.19 4.23 -22.07
N GLU A 126 -5.92 3.22 -22.54
CA GLU A 126 -7.23 2.89 -22.00
C GLU A 126 -7.09 2.47 -20.53
N CYS A 127 -8.09 2.82 -19.70
CA CYS A 127 -8.09 2.44 -18.28
C CYS A 127 -9.47 1.93 -17.86
N GLU A 128 -9.48 0.75 -17.21
CA GLU A 128 -10.69 0.16 -16.66
C GLU A 128 -10.44 -0.26 -15.21
N ILE A 129 -11.27 0.24 -14.30
CA ILE A 129 -11.13 0.04 -12.86
C ILE A 129 -12.26 -0.83 -12.33
N PHE A 130 -11.90 -1.86 -11.56
CA PHE A 130 -12.84 -2.71 -10.83
C PHE A 130 -12.88 -2.29 -9.37
N MET A 131 -14.07 -2.07 -8.84
CA MET A 131 -14.29 -1.61 -7.47
C MET A 131 -15.55 -2.24 -6.91
N GLY A 132 -15.52 -2.74 -5.67
CA GLY A 132 -16.72 -3.29 -5.05
C GLY A 132 -17.87 -2.27 -5.00
N GLU A 133 -19.11 -2.70 -5.21
CA GLU A 133 -20.27 -1.80 -5.21
C GLU A 133 -20.37 -0.98 -3.93
N ILE A 134 -20.14 -1.61 -2.76
CA ILE A 134 -20.14 -0.94 -1.46
C ILE A 134 -19.03 0.13 -1.40
N ASP A 135 -17.86 -0.18 -1.92
CA ASP A 135 -16.73 0.75 -1.95
C ASP A 135 -16.99 1.92 -2.92
N THR A 136 -17.69 1.68 -4.06
CA THR A 136 -18.04 2.76 -4.99
C THR A 136 -18.96 3.81 -4.35
N GLU A 137 -19.85 3.39 -3.46
CA GLU A 137 -20.73 4.29 -2.72
C GLU A 137 -19.95 5.05 -1.63
N ARG A 138 -19.14 4.33 -0.85
CA ARG A 138 -18.33 4.93 0.24
C ARG A 138 -17.31 5.95 -0.28
N GLN A 139 -16.79 5.74 -1.49
CA GLN A 139 -15.70 6.50 -2.09
C GLN A 139 -16.12 7.23 -3.38
N ALA A 140 -17.35 7.74 -3.41
CA ALA A 140 -17.95 8.36 -4.61
C ALA A 140 -17.08 9.48 -5.22
N LEU A 141 -16.38 10.27 -4.39
CA LEU A 141 -15.45 11.30 -4.86
C LEU A 141 -14.29 10.71 -5.68
N ASN A 142 -13.71 9.60 -5.23
CA ASN A 142 -12.65 8.94 -5.99
C ASN A 142 -13.17 8.29 -7.26
N VAL A 143 -14.41 7.74 -7.25
CA VAL A 143 -15.07 7.25 -8.46
C VAL A 143 -15.24 8.37 -9.48
N TYR A 144 -15.66 9.54 -9.06
CA TYR A 144 -15.78 10.70 -9.93
C TYR A 144 -14.42 11.13 -10.50
N ARG A 145 -13.37 11.18 -9.66
CA ARG A 145 -12.00 11.49 -10.11
C ARG A 145 -11.50 10.51 -11.18
N MET A 146 -11.70 9.20 -10.99
CA MET A 146 -11.34 8.19 -11.98
C MET A 146 -12.05 8.39 -13.31
N ARG A 147 -13.35 8.68 -13.29
CA ARG A 147 -14.14 8.98 -14.49
C ARG A 147 -13.69 10.28 -15.19
N LEU A 148 -13.39 11.32 -14.40
CA LEU A 148 -12.86 12.59 -14.93
C LEU A 148 -11.50 12.40 -15.64
N LEU A 149 -10.68 11.46 -15.16
CA LEU A 149 -9.41 11.07 -15.78
C LEU A 149 -9.59 10.14 -17.00
N GLY A 150 -10.82 9.84 -17.39
CA GLY A 150 -11.14 9.03 -18.57
C GLY A 150 -11.24 7.52 -18.30
N ALA A 151 -11.11 7.07 -17.06
CA ALA A 151 -11.23 5.65 -16.75
C ALA A 151 -12.70 5.20 -16.68
N LYS A 152 -12.97 4.00 -17.18
CA LYS A 152 -14.22 3.28 -16.95
C LYS A 152 -14.19 2.62 -15.58
N VAL A 153 -15.15 2.89 -14.72
CA VAL A 153 -15.27 2.29 -13.39
C VAL A 153 -16.43 1.29 -13.37
N ASN A 154 -16.12 0.04 -13.08
CA ASN A 154 -17.05 -1.07 -12.99
C ASN A 154 -17.32 -1.40 -11.51
N ALA A 155 -18.58 -1.26 -11.09
CA ALA A 155 -19.02 -1.70 -9.78
C ALA A 155 -19.21 -3.23 -9.77
N VAL A 156 -18.44 -3.92 -8.92
CA VAL A 156 -18.53 -5.37 -8.75
C VAL A 156 -19.63 -5.69 -7.74
N LYS A 157 -20.67 -6.41 -8.21
CA LYS A 157 -21.91 -6.69 -7.46
C LYS A 157 -21.97 -8.10 -6.87
N THR A 158 -20.94 -8.90 -7.09
CA THR A 158 -20.86 -10.29 -6.62
C THR A 158 -20.03 -10.39 -5.34
N GLY A 159 -20.24 -11.47 -4.57
CA GLY A 159 -19.50 -11.72 -3.33
C GLY A 159 -19.81 -10.69 -2.23
N SER A 160 -18.81 -10.34 -1.44
CA SER A 160 -18.90 -9.34 -0.39
C SER A 160 -18.95 -7.90 -0.91
N ARG A 161 -18.75 -7.68 -2.21
CA ARG A 161 -18.80 -6.39 -2.92
C ARG A 161 -17.80 -5.35 -2.42
N VAL A 162 -16.62 -5.83 -2.00
CA VAL A 162 -15.47 -5.03 -1.53
C VAL A 162 -14.20 -5.39 -2.31
N LEU A 163 -13.04 -4.90 -1.89
CA LEU A 163 -11.75 -5.03 -2.58
C LEU A 163 -11.42 -6.47 -3.02
N LYS A 164 -11.70 -7.51 -2.19
CA LYS A 164 -11.45 -8.92 -2.54
C LYS A 164 -12.11 -9.31 -3.86
N ASP A 165 -13.36 -8.92 -4.04
CA ASP A 165 -14.13 -9.26 -5.25
C ASP A 165 -13.74 -8.40 -6.45
N ALA A 166 -13.28 -7.15 -6.20
CA ALA A 166 -12.70 -6.32 -7.24
C ALA A 166 -11.43 -6.95 -7.83
N VAL A 167 -10.57 -7.55 -6.99
CA VAL A 167 -9.39 -8.31 -7.43
C VAL A 167 -9.81 -9.51 -8.30
N ASN A 168 -10.79 -10.29 -7.86
CA ASN A 168 -11.30 -11.43 -8.64
C ASN A 168 -11.82 -11.00 -10.02
N ALA A 169 -12.60 -9.91 -10.08
CA ALA A 169 -13.12 -9.38 -11.33
C ALA A 169 -12.01 -8.85 -12.26
N ALA A 170 -10.98 -8.22 -11.71
CA ALA A 170 -9.81 -7.78 -12.48
C ALA A 170 -9.06 -8.97 -13.08
N PHE A 171 -8.81 -10.04 -12.31
CA PHE A 171 -8.18 -11.27 -12.82
C PHE A 171 -9.00 -11.94 -13.93
N GLN A 172 -10.33 -12.04 -13.77
CA GLN A 172 -11.21 -12.58 -14.79
C GLN A 172 -11.18 -11.75 -16.08
N ASN A 173 -11.21 -10.42 -15.95
CA ASN A 173 -11.14 -9.54 -17.11
C ASN A 173 -9.77 -9.63 -17.80
N TRP A 174 -8.69 -9.73 -17.03
CA TRP A 174 -7.35 -9.89 -17.56
C TRP A 174 -7.18 -11.20 -18.34
N SER A 175 -7.68 -12.32 -17.80
CA SER A 175 -7.63 -13.61 -18.49
C SER A 175 -8.39 -13.62 -19.82
N ALA A 176 -9.43 -12.82 -19.94
CA ALA A 176 -10.21 -12.72 -21.18
C ALA A 176 -9.55 -11.83 -22.26
N ARG A 177 -8.62 -10.94 -21.89
CA ARG A 177 -8.02 -9.92 -22.80
C ARG A 177 -6.58 -9.57 -22.39
N CYS A 178 -5.73 -10.57 -22.18
CA CYS A 178 -4.37 -10.31 -21.73
C CYS A 178 -3.42 -9.80 -22.83
N ASP A 179 -3.73 -10.01 -24.12
CA ASP A 179 -2.83 -9.68 -25.23
C ASP A 179 -2.50 -8.18 -25.32
N ASP A 180 -3.49 -7.31 -25.11
CA ASP A 180 -3.35 -5.85 -25.18
C ASP A 180 -3.44 -5.16 -23.81
N THR A 181 -3.69 -5.92 -22.76
CA THR A 181 -4.00 -5.42 -21.42
C THR A 181 -2.92 -5.79 -20.42
N HIS A 182 -2.50 -4.83 -19.61
CA HIS A 182 -1.69 -5.07 -18.42
C HIS A 182 -2.55 -4.93 -17.15
N TYR A 183 -2.45 -5.92 -16.26
CA TYR A 183 -3.02 -5.84 -14.93
C TYR A 183 -2.09 -5.03 -14.03
N LEU A 184 -2.45 -3.77 -13.77
CA LEU A 184 -1.71 -2.84 -12.93
C LEU A 184 -2.12 -3.07 -11.47
N ILE A 185 -1.46 -4.01 -10.80
CA ILE A 185 -1.81 -4.44 -9.45
C ILE A 185 -1.47 -3.37 -8.40
N GLY A 186 -2.38 -3.18 -7.42
CA GLY A 186 -2.32 -2.08 -6.48
C GLY A 186 -1.44 -2.28 -5.26
N SER A 187 -0.92 -3.49 -5.02
CA SER A 187 -0.10 -3.77 -3.85
C SER A 187 0.98 -4.82 -4.15
N ALA A 188 1.89 -5.06 -3.19
CA ALA A 188 2.97 -6.07 -3.32
C ALA A 188 2.43 -7.49 -3.06
N VAL A 189 1.34 -7.85 -3.75
CA VAL A 189 0.59 -9.10 -3.66
C VAL A 189 0.46 -9.71 -5.05
N GLY A 190 -0.17 -10.87 -5.14
CA GLY A 190 -0.39 -11.54 -6.42
C GLY A 190 0.72 -12.52 -6.80
N PRO A 191 0.61 -13.14 -7.98
CA PRO A 191 1.62 -14.08 -8.47
C PRO A 191 2.94 -13.36 -8.77
N ALA A 192 4.07 -14.06 -8.66
CA ALA A 192 5.34 -13.53 -9.16
C ALA A 192 5.22 -13.21 -10.66
N PRO A 193 5.72 -12.06 -11.17
CA PRO A 193 6.68 -11.15 -10.52
C PRO A 193 6.10 -10.00 -9.70
N PHE A 194 4.79 -9.86 -9.61
CA PHE A 194 4.15 -8.68 -9.05
C PHE A 194 4.64 -8.26 -7.65
N PRO A 195 4.81 -9.16 -6.66
CA PRO A 195 5.26 -8.73 -5.33
C PRO A 195 6.64 -8.04 -5.37
N GLU A 196 7.60 -8.62 -6.10
CA GLU A 196 8.94 -8.06 -6.26
C GLU A 196 8.91 -6.75 -7.06
N MET A 197 8.21 -6.74 -8.18
CA MET A 197 8.10 -5.57 -9.05
C MET A 197 7.46 -4.36 -8.34
N VAL A 198 6.37 -4.59 -7.61
CA VAL A 198 5.70 -3.53 -6.83
C VAL A 198 6.58 -3.02 -5.71
N ARG A 199 7.27 -3.93 -4.98
CA ARG A 199 8.27 -3.55 -3.98
C ARG A 199 9.32 -2.63 -4.59
N ASP A 200 9.93 -3.01 -5.70
CA ASP A 200 11.03 -2.27 -6.32
C ASP A 200 10.58 -0.85 -6.75
N PHE A 201 9.39 -0.71 -7.32
CA PHE A 201 8.84 0.62 -7.63
C PHE A 201 8.45 1.44 -6.41
N GLN A 202 8.28 0.82 -5.25
CA GLN A 202 8.01 1.52 -3.99
C GLN A 202 9.28 1.76 -3.15
N CYS A 203 10.42 1.13 -3.47
CA CYS A 203 11.67 1.27 -2.72
C CYS A 203 12.19 2.71 -2.66
N CYS A 204 11.79 3.58 -3.60
CA CYS A 204 12.08 5.00 -3.55
C CYS A 204 11.69 5.66 -2.21
N ILE A 205 10.68 5.13 -1.50
CA ILE A 205 10.27 5.62 -0.18
C ILE A 205 11.39 5.42 0.84
N GLY A 206 11.89 4.19 0.97
CA GLY A 206 12.93 3.84 1.93
C GLY A 206 14.31 4.37 1.53
N GLU A 207 14.66 4.30 0.24
CA GLU A 207 15.94 4.82 -0.30
C GLU A 207 16.09 6.32 0.00
N GLU A 208 15.10 7.12 -0.37
CA GLU A 208 15.09 8.56 -0.09
C GLU A 208 15.10 8.84 1.42
N SER A 209 14.36 8.05 2.22
CA SER A 209 14.33 8.28 3.66
C SER A 209 15.69 8.01 4.31
N LYS A 210 16.45 7.00 3.86
CA LYS A 210 17.82 6.74 4.30
C LYS A 210 18.73 7.92 4.00
N GLU A 211 18.74 8.40 2.75
CA GLU A 211 19.56 9.55 2.35
C GLU A 211 19.20 10.81 3.14
N GLN A 212 17.90 11.08 3.30
CA GLN A 212 17.40 12.23 4.02
C GLN A 212 17.72 12.17 5.51
N MET A 213 17.65 11.00 6.14
CA MET A 213 18.03 10.78 7.54
C MET A 213 19.54 10.98 7.72
N MET A 214 20.36 10.37 6.87
CA MET A 214 21.82 10.59 6.90
C MET A 214 22.20 12.07 6.74
N LYS A 215 21.50 12.79 5.86
CA LYS A 215 21.73 14.23 5.66
C LYS A 215 21.30 15.07 6.86
N LYS A 216 20.20 14.71 7.54
CA LYS A 216 19.64 15.50 8.66
C LYS A 216 20.25 15.16 10.01
N GLU A 217 20.50 13.89 10.28
CA GLU A 217 20.87 13.36 11.59
C GLU A 217 22.27 12.72 11.61
N GLY A 218 22.90 12.48 10.44
CA GLY A 218 24.16 11.75 10.32
C GLY A 218 24.04 10.25 10.63
N ARG A 219 22.83 9.75 10.85
CA ARG A 219 22.55 8.33 11.14
C ARG A 219 21.17 7.89 10.69
N LEU A 220 20.92 6.58 10.70
CA LEU A 220 19.62 5.97 10.43
C LEU A 220 18.71 6.09 11.66
N PRO A 221 17.36 5.94 11.48
CA PRO A 221 16.42 5.90 12.59
C PRO A 221 16.59 4.60 13.40
N ASP A 222 16.18 4.62 14.67
CA ASP A 222 16.16 3.43 15.53
C ASP A 222 14.94 2.54 15.22
N ALA A 223 13.83 3.16 14.79
CA ALA A 223 12.62 2.43 14.42
C ALA A 223 11.90 3.08 13.23
N VAL A 224 11.39 2.25 12.33
CA VAL A 224 10.62 2.64 11.13
C VAL A 224 9.23 2.03 11.19
N PHE A 225 8.20 2.86 11.09
CA PHE A 225 6.80 2.48 11.15
C PHE A 225 6.10 2.70 9.81
N ALA A 226 5.30 1.72 9.41
CA ALA A 226 4.41 1.84 8.25
C ALA A 226 3.14 0.99 8.46
N CYS A 227 2.01 1.42 7.89
CA CYS A 227 0.78 0.64 7.93
C CYS A 227 0.86 -0.55 6.95
N VAL A 228 0.21 -1.66 7.32
CA VAL A 228 0.23 -2.90 6.54
C VAL A 228 -1.20 -3.39 6.29
N GLY A 229 -1.63 -3.29 5.02
CA GLY A 229 -2.71 -4.08 4.46
C GLY A 229 -2.08 -5.10 3.51
N GLY A 230 -2.23 -4.97 2.18
CA GLY A 230 -1.41 -5.74 1.23
C GLY A 230 0.09 -5.46 1.32
N GLY A 231 0.50 -4.32 1.89
CA GLY A 231 1.86 -4.05 2.35
C GLY A 231 2.78 -3.32 1.36
N SER A 232 2.27 -2.65 0.31
CA SER A 232 3.16 -2.01 -0.69
C SER A 232 3.94 -0.81 -0.14
N ASN A 233 3.30 0.08 0.63
CA ASN A 233 4.00 1.22 1.23
C ASN A 233 5.05 0.75 2.24
N SER A 234 4.70 -0.22 3.06
CA SER A 234 5.57 -0.73 4.12
C SER A 234 6.74 -1.53 3.57
N ILE A 235 6.55 -2.39 2.57
CA ILE A 235 7.68 -3.12 1.98
C ILE A 235 8.61 -2.18 1.21
N GLY A 236 8.06 -1.18 0.50
CA GLY A 236 8.85 -0.15 -0.16
C GLY A 236 9.66 0.71 0.82
N THR A 237 9.14 0.91 2.04
CA THR A 237 9.87 1.57 3.12
C THR A 237 10.90 0.62 3.74
N PHE A 238 10.51 -0.63 4.07
CA PHE A 238 11.32 -1.56 4.86
C PHE A 238 12.45 -2.22 4.07
N TYR A 239 12.22 -2.57 2.81
CA TYR A 239 13.20 -3.31 2.03
C TYR A 239 14.57 -2.63 1.90
N PRO A 240 14.67 -1.30 1.68
CA PRO A 240 15.96 -0.62 1.70
C PRO A 240 16.70 -0.68 3.05
N TYR A 241 15.99 -0.91 4.15
CA TYR A 241 16.57 -1.11 5.49
C TYR A 241 16.79 -2.59 5.87
N LYS A 242 16.56 -3.55 4.95
CA LYS A 242 16.57 -4.97 5.29
C LYS A 242 17.87 -5.47 5.92
N ASP A 243 18.99 -4.89 5.52
CA ASP A 243 20.34 -5.26 5.99
C ASP A 243 20.82 -4.38 7.18
N ASP A 244 20.10 -3.33 7.51
CA ASP A 244 20.39 -2.45 8.66
C ASP A 244 19.76 -3.04 9.94
N THR A 245 20.43 -4.04 10.53
CA THR A 245 19.86 -4.85 11.62
C THR A 245 19.58 -4.06 12.90
N ASP A 246 20.25 -2.92 13.11
CA ASP A 246 20.02 -2.03 14.23
C ASP A 246 18.75 -1.19 14.08
N VAL A 247 18.18 -1.11 12.88
CA VAL A 247 16.93 -0.41 12.59
C VAL A 247 15.75 -1.39 12.78
N GLN A 248 14.88 -1.10 13.73
CA GLN A 248 13.67 -1.89 13.94
C GLN A 248 12.61 -1.55 12.88
N LEU A 249 12.06 -2.56 12.21
CA LEU A 249 10.97 -2.40 11.24
C LEU A 249 9.67 -2.85 11.88
N ILE A 250 8.66 -1.95 11.93
CA ILE A 250 7.41 -2.19 12.65
C ILE A 250 6.23 -1.92 11.74
N GLY A 251 5.55 -3.00 11.34
CA GLY A 251 4.31 -2.95 10.56
C GLY A 251 3.08 -2.80 11.46
N CYS A 252 2.18 -1.89 11.12
CA CYS A 252 0.94 -1.66 11.85
C CYS A 252 -0.25 -2.17 11.04
N GLU A 253 -0.87 -3.27 11.48
CA GLU A 253 -2.02 -3.90 10.85
C GLU A 253 -3.34 -3.35 11.41
N ALA A 254 -4.43 -3.50 10.64
CA ALA A 254 -5.77 -3.11 11.08
C ALA A 254 -6.33 -4.12 12.09
N GLY A 255 -6.28 -3.76 13.36
CA GLY A 255 -6.89 -4.51 14.46
C GLY A 255 -8.40 -4.35 14.56
N GLY A 256 -9.00 -3.45 13.78
CA GLY A 256 -10.45 -3.26 13.69
C GLY A 256 -11.08 -3.01 15.07
N LYS A 257 -12.08 -3.82 15.40
CA LYS A 257 -12.76 -3.79 16.73
C LYS A 257 -12.04 -4.62 17.78
N GLY A 258 -10.84 -5.12 17.47
CA GLY A 258 -10.02 -5.99 18.32
C GLY A 258 -9.72 -7.33 17.65
N ILE A 259 -8.47 -7.80 17.78
CA ILE A 259 -7.98 -9.02 17.11
C ILE A 259 -8.61 -10.32 17.66
N ASP A 260 -9.30 -10.26 18.79
CA ASP A 260 -10.04 -11.40 19.36
C ASP A 260 -11.52 -11.42 18.93
N THR A 261 -11.90 -10.54 18.02
CA THR A 261 -13.21 -10.52 17.33
C THR A 261 -13.05 -10.97 15.87
N SER A 262 -14.15 -11.20 15.16
CA SER A 262 -14.14 -11.42 13.71
C SER A 262 -14.01 -10.12 12.88
N TYR A 263 -13.93 -8.96 13.55
CA TYR A 263 -13.91 -7.64 12.91
C TYR A 263 -12.50 -7.05 12.91
N HIS A 264 -11.56 -7.66 12.20
CA HIS A 264 -10.19 -7.18 11.98
C HIS A 264 -9.66 -7.59 10.60
N ALA A 265 -8.52 -7.02 10.19
CA ALA A 265 -7.73 -7.41 9.02
C ALA A 265 -6.25 -7.61 9.40
N ALA A 266 -5.98 -8.05 10.62
CA ALA A 266 -4.63 -8.28 11.15
C ALA A 266 -4.09 -9.63 10.67
N THR A 267 -3.67 -9.70 9.43
CA THR A 267 -3.33 -10.94 8.72
C THR A 267 -2.06 -11.62 9.24
N ILE A 268 -1.04 -10.87 9.67
CA ILE A 268 0.18 -11.46 10.25
C ILE A 268 -0.09 -11.96 11.67
N ALA A 269 -0.88 -11.19 12.44
CA ALA A 269 -1.18 -11.54 13.83
C ALA A 269 -2.10 -12.76 13.97
N LYS A 270 -3.06 -12.94 13.05
CA LYS A 270 -4.14 -13.96 13.18
C LYS A 270 -4.26 -14.89 11.96
N GLY A 271 -3.65 -14.56 10.84
CA GLY A 271 -3.75 -15.33 9.60
C GLY A 271 -2.94 -16.62 9.64
N ARG A 272 -3.24 -17.49 8.67
CA ARG A 272 -2.58 -18.77 8.44
C ARG A 272 -1.98 -18.82 7.05
N ILE A 273 -1.04 -19.73 6.82
CA ILE A 273 -0.46 -19.94 5.49
C ILE A 273 -1.53 -20.53 4.56
N GLY A 274 -1.72 -19.88 3.42
CA GLY A 274 -2.65 -20.32 2.38
C GLY A 274 -2.22 -19.87 1.00
N VAL A 275 -3.05 -20.18 0.00
CA VAL A 275 -2.89 -19.75 -1.39
C VAL A 275 -4.13 -19.00 -1.82
N PHE A 276 -3.97 -17.74 -2.19
CA PHE A 276 -5.06 -16.91 -2.67
C PHE A 276 -4.53 -15.80 -3.60
N HIS A 277 -5.34 -15.33 -4.54
CA HIS A 277 -4.96 -14.32 -5.52
C HIS A 277 -3.60 -14.57 -6.20
N GLY A 278 -3.30 -15.84 -6.49
CA GLY A 278 -2.11 -16.24 -7.24
C GLY A 278 -0.81 -16.36 -6.44
N MET A 279 -0.83 -16.19 -5.13
CA MET A 279 0.34 -16.28 -4.26
C MET A 279 0.12 -17.17 -3.04
N LYS A 280 1.20 -17.75 -2.50
CA LYS A 280 1.24 -18.34 -1.17
C LYS A 280 1.70 -17.28 -0.17
N SER A 281 0.90 -17.02 0.86
CA SER A 281 1.20 -16.03 1.90
C SER A 281 0.44 -16.35 3.20
N LEU A 282 0.32 -15.36 4.10
CA LEU A 282 -0.58 -15.41 5.24
C LEU A 282 -1.92 -14.77 4.85
N PHE A 283 -3.02 -15.40 5.28
CA PHE A 283 -4.39 -14.96 5.02
C PHE A 283 -5.26 -15.15 6.25
N CYS A 284 -6.23 -14.25 6.46
CA CYS A 284 -7.35 -14.48 7.36
C CYS A 284 -8.25 -15.55 6.72
N GLN A 285 -8.28 -16.74 7.31
CA GLN A 285 -9.02 -17.90 6.81
C GLN A 285 -9.52 -18.76 7.98
N ASP A 286 -10.67 -19.40 7.77
CA ASP A 286 -11.26 -20.31 8.71
C ASP A 286 -10.49 -21.65 8.81
N ASP A 287 -11.00 -22.59 9.61
CA ASP A 287 -10.37 -23.91 9.81
C ASP A 287 -10.42 -24.79 8.56
N ASP A 288 -11.34 -24.54 7.64
CA ASP A 288 -11.48 -25.24 6.37
C ASP A 288 -10.64 -24.59 5.25
N GLY A 289 -9.99 -23.45 5.52
CA GLY A 289 -9.13 -22.73 4.58
C GLY A 289 -9.89 -21.74 3.69
N ASN A 290 -11.17 -21.46 3.97
CA ASN A 290 -11.90 -20.42 3.26
C ASN A 290 -11.45 -19.04 3.73
N ILE A 291 -11.30 -18.11 2.78
CA ILE A 291 -10.94 -16.74 3.09
C ILE A 291 -12.09 -16.04 3.82
N GLU A 292 -11.83 -15.61 5.04
CA GLU A 292 -12.79 -14.89 5.87
C GLU A 292 -13.08 -13.49 5.36
N GLU A 293 -14.28 -13.00 5.69
CA GLU A 293 -14.57 -11.57 5.58
C GLU A 293 -13.77 -10.84 6.67
N VAL A 294 -13.04 -9.81 6.26
CA VAL A 294 -12.26 -8.98 7.17
C VAL A 294 -12.93 -7.62 7.36
N TYR A 295 -12.44 -6.87 8.32
CA TYR A 295 -12.99 -5.56 8.62
C TYR A 295 -11.89 -4.57 9.02
N SER A 296 -11.99 -3.35 8.50
CA SER A 296 -11.24 -2.20 8.94
C SER A 296 -12.05 -0.93 8.69
N ILE A 297 -11.95 0.07 9.57
CA ILE A 297 -12.41 1.44 9.29
C ILE A 297 -11.69 2.02 8.06
N SER A 298 -10.50 1.53 7.78
CA SER A 298 -9.68 1.89 6.64
C SER A 298 -9.93 0.94 5.46
N ALA A 299 -10.59 1.41 4.41
CA ALA A 299 -10.83 0.62 3.20
C ALA A 299 -9.52 0.19 2.49
N GLY A 300 -8.41 0.91 2.69
CA GLY A 300 -7.11 0.56 2.13
C GLY A 300 -6.38 -0.55 2.88
N LEU A 301 -6.81 -0.89 4.11
CA LEU A 301 -6.29 -2.01 4.91
C LEU A 301 -7.29 -3.17 5.00
N ASP A 302 -8.47 -3.05 4.40
CA ASP A 302 -9.54 -4.04 4.40
C ASP A 302 -9.26 -5.12 3.34
N TYR A 303 -8.23 -5.94 3.59
CA TYR A 303 -7.78 -7.02 2.71
C TYR A 303 -7.35 -8.23 3.55
N PRO A 304 -7.82 -9.45 3.22
CA PRO A 304 -7.61 -10.64 4.04
C PRO A 304 -6.23 -11.29 3.87
N GLY A 305 -5.29 -10.65 3.21
CA GLY A 305 -3.97 -11.20 2.93
C GLY A 305 -2.85 -10.15 3.06
N VAL A 306 -1.61 -10.62 3.04
CA VAL A 306 -0.43 -9.76 3.10
C VAL A 306 0.59 -10.17 2.04
N SER A 307 1.45 -9.23 1.64
CA SER A 307 2.58 -9.51 0.76
C SER A 307 3.38 -10.72 1.22
N PRO A 308 3.75 -11.64 0.31
CA PRO A 308 4.57 -12.80 0.66
C PRO A 308 5.94 -12.39 1.23
N GLU A 309 6.46 -11.23 0.88
CA GLU A 309 7.71 -10.71 1.44
C GLU A 309 7.55 -10.21 2.88
N HIS A 310 6.39 -9.63 3.24
CA HIS A 310 6.07 -9.33 4.65
C HIS A 310 5.91 -10.60 5.49
N ALA A 311 5.23 -11.62 4.96
CA ALA A 311 5.14 -12.93 5.61
C ALA A 311 6.55 -13.54 5.83
N TYR A 312 7.44 -13.39 4.88
CA TYR A 312 8.83 -13.80 5.00
C TYR A 312 9.60 -12.98 6.05
N PHE A 313 9.49 -11.64 6.03
CA PHE A 313 10.15 -10.78 7.03
C PHE A 313 9.68 -11.09 8.45
N HIS A 314 8.40 -11.38 8.61
CA HIS A 314 7.86 -11.85 9.89
C HIS A 314 8.49 -13.17 10.30
N LYS A 315 8.50 -14.17 9.40
CA LYS A 315 9.05 -15.51 9.66
C LYS A 315 10.50 -15.52 10.11
N ILE A 316 11.34 -14.68 9.47
CA ILE A 316 12.77 -14.59 9.79
C ILE A 316 13.07 -13.60 10.92
N GLY A 317 12.03 -12.95 11.49
CA GLY A 317 12.19 -11.97 12.57
C GLY A 317 12.79 -10.64 12.15
N ARG A 318 12.84 -10.32 10.83
CA ARG A 318 13.39 -9.04 10.35
C ARG A 318 12.46 -7.87 10.63
N ALA A 319 11.17 -8.07 10.59
CA ALA A 319 10.16 -7.07 10.94
C ALA A 319 9.21 -7.59 12.01
N LYS A 320 8.79 -6.71 12.90
CA LYS A 320 7.75 -6.94 13.90
C LYS A 320 6.43 -6.37 13.39
N TYR A 321 5.32 -6.93 13.83
CA TYR A 321 4.00 -6.46 13.44
C TYR A 321 3.13 -6.29 14.68
N MET A 322 2.29 -5.27 14.66
CA MET A 322 1.36 -4.97 15.74
C MET A 322 -0.01 -4.60 15.18
N ALA A 323 -1.05 -5.05 15.85
CA ALA A 323 -2.41 -4.64 15.52
C ALA A 323 -2.75 -3.30 16.18
N VAL A 324 -3.43 -2.45 15.44
CA VAL A 324 -3.94 -1.15 15.87
C VAL A 324 -5.45 -1.14 15.65
N THR A 325 -6.21 -0.87 16.70
CA THR A 325 -7.67 -0.82 16.62
C THR A 325 -8.17 0.43 15.88
N ASP A 326 -9.43 0.40 15.42
CA ASP A 326 -10.07 1.56 14.78
C ASP A 326 -10.03 2.80 15.67
N GLU A 327 -10.34 2.64 16.97
CA GLU A 327 -10.34 3.76 17.91
C GLU A 327 -8.94 4.36 18.07
N GLU A 328 -7.91 3.53 18.18
CA GLU A 328 -6.51 4.01 18.26
C GLU A 328 -6.08 4.72 16.97
N ALA A 329 -6.48 4.21 15.81
CA ALA A 329 -6.19 4.84 14.53
C ALA A 329 -6.91 6.19 14.38
N VAL A 330 -8.19 6.26 14.78
CA VAL A 330 -8.96 7.51 14.76
C VAL A 330 -8.39 8.54 15.73
N GLN A 331 -8.01 8.12 16.94
CA GLN A 331 -7.34 9.01 17.90
C GLN A 331 -6.01 9.54 17.34
N ALA A 332 -5.20 8.71 16.70
CA ALA A 332 -3.94 9.13 16.08
C ALA A 332 -4.16 10.08 14.88
N PHE A 333 -5.20 9.83 14.08
CA PHE A 333 -5.62 10.72 13.00
C PHE A 333 -5.94 12.12 13.53
N GLU A 334 -6.80 12.21 14.55
CA GLU A 334 -7.19 13.46 15.19
C GLU A 334 -6.01 14.14 15.91
N TYR A 335 -5.16 13.35 16.55
CA TYR A 335 -3.97 13.81 17.24
C TYR A 335 -2.98 14.49 16.28
N LEU A 336 -2.64 13.82 15.18
CA LEU A 336 -1.71 14.37 14.20
C LEU A 336 -2.25 15.64 13.55
N ALA A 337 -3.56 15.70 13.29
CA ALA A 337 -4.22 16.88 12.76
C ALA A 337 -4.12 18.07 13.73
N LYS A 338 -4.31 17.84 15.03
CA LYS A 338 -4.27 18.91 16.07
C LYS A 338 -2.84 19.33 16.42
N THR A 339 -1.88 18.39 16.40
CA THR A 339 -0.50 18.67 16.80
C THR A 339 0.34 19.23 15.67
N GLU A 340 0.27 18.62 14.49
CA GLU A 340 1.14 18.98 13.36
C GLU A 340 0.40 19.65 12.20
N GLY A 341 -0.93 19.79 12.27
CA GLY A 341 -1.72 20.33 11.17
C GLY A 341 -1.77 19.42 9.95
N ILE A 342 -1.57 18.12 10.14
CA ILE A 342 -1.51 17.12 9.06
C ILE A 342 -2.70 16.17 9.16
N ILE A 343 -3.59 16.21 8.18
CA ILE A 343 -4.69 15.26 8.03
C ILE A 343 -4.19 14.11 7.16
N CYS A 344 -3.62 13.08 7.78
CA CYS A 344 -3.13 11.91 7.06
C CYS A 344 -4.28 10.93 6.73
N ALA A 345 -4.07 10.03 5.76
CA ALA A 345 -5.01 8.94 5.52
C ALA A 345 -5.20 8.07 6.77
N ILE A 346 -6.41 7.55 6.97
CA ILE A 346 -6.71 6.68 8.12
C ILE A 346 -5.83 5.41 8.10
N GLU A 347 -5.41 4.95 6.93
CA GLU A 347 -4.38 3.93 6.77
C GLU A 347 -3.10 4.33 7.49
N SER A 348 -2.58 5.51 7.19
CA SER A 348 -1.33 6.04 7.78
C SER A 348 -1.45 6.27 9.29
N ALA A 349 -2.64 6.61 9.77
CA ALA A 349 -2.91 6.82 11.18
C ALA A 349 -2.66 5.56 12.03
N HIS A 350 -2.78 4.35 11.44
CA HIS A 350 -2.35 3.10 12.12
C HIS A 350 -0.85 3.11 12.42
N ALA A 351 -0.01 3.57 11.48
CA ALA A 351 1.43 3.70 11.73
C ALA A 351 1.74 4.77 12.79
N VAL A 352 1.01 5.88 12.77
CA VAL A 352 1.13 6.95 13.79
C VAL A 352 0.75 6.41 15.17
N ALA A 353 -0.37 5.70 15.30
CA ALA A 353 -0.81 5.09 16.56
C ALA A 353 0.22 4.08 17.11
N GLY A 354 0.77 3.22 16.23
CA GLY A 354 1.83 2.29 16.59
C GLY A 354 3.07 3.01 17.11
N ALA A 355 3.52 4.05 16.40
CA ALA A 355 4.67 4.86 16.81
C ALA A 355 4.43 5.59 18.14
N MET A 356 3.22 6.14 18.38
CA MET A 356 2.86 6.78 19.65
C MET A 356 2.94 5.82 20.83
N LYS A 357 2.50 4.56 20.65
CA LYS A 357 2.63 3.52 21.69
C LYS A 357 4.09 3.20 21.97
N TYR A 358 4.90 3.11 20.92
CA TYR A 358 6.29 2.70 21.00
C TYR A 358 7.19 3.80 21.58
N ALA A 359 6.93 5.05 21.24
CA ALA A 359 7.68 6.22 21.71
C ALA A 359 7.77 6.34 23.24
N LYS A 360 6.74 5.85 23.95
CA LYS A 360 6.72 5.85 25.42
C LYS A 360 7.87 5.08 26.09
N ASN A 361 8.50 4.17 25.33
CA ASN A 361 9.58 3.31 25.82
C ASN A 361 10.94 3.68 25.20
N MET A 362 11.01 4.80 24.44
CA MET A 362 12.22 5.27 23.77
C MET A 362 12.80 6.53 24.43
N GLY A 363 14.09 6.66 24.35
CA GLY A 363 14.83 7.81 24.90
C GLY A 363 14.90 9.01 23.95
N GLU A 364 15.29 10.16 24.50
CA GLU A 364 15.35 11.44 23.75
C GLU A 364 16.34 11.46 22.58
N ASN A 365 17.35 10.57 22.61
CA ASN A 365 18.37 10.46 21.56
C ASN A 365 17.99 9.47 20.46
N GLU A 366 16.88 8.76 20.60
CA GLU A 366 16.41 7.82 19.61
C GLU A 366 15.54 8.53 18.56
N ILE A 367 15.38 7.88 17.41
CA ILE A 367 14.70 8.45 16.25
C ILE A 367 13.63 7.46 15.73
N ILE A 368 12.42 7.93 15.58
CA ILE A 368 11.34 7.23 14.89
C ILE A 368 11.12 7.84 13.51
N LEU A 369 11.02 7.00 12.50
CA LEU A 369 10.53 7.35 11.17
C LEU A 369 9.14 6.73 10.95
N ILE A 370 8.17 7.53 10.53
CA ILE A 370 6.80 7.09 10.21
C ILE A 370 6.53 7.38 8.74
N THR A 371 6.10 6.38 7.97
CA THR A 371 5.64 6.59 6.60
C THR A 371 4.18 7.02 6.60
N LEU A 372 3.92 8.28 6.23
CA LEU A 372 2.58 8.78 5.93
C LEU A 372 2.23 8.42 4.48
N SER A 373 1.62 7.27 4.30
CA SER A 373 1.40 6.66 2.99
C SER A 373 0.40 7.38 2.09
N GLY A 374 -0.46 8.23 2.67
CA GLY A 374 -1.44 9.02 1.93
C GLY A 374 -2.11 10.12 2.76
N ARG A 375 -2.83 11.03 2.08
CA ARG A 375 -3.58 12.13 2.70
C ARG A 375 -5.00 11.72 3.04
N GLY A 376 -5.56 12.38 4.06
CA GLY A 376 -6.83 12.01 4.70
C GLY A 376 -8.06 12.76 4.24
N ASP A 377 -8.00 13.62 3.21
CA ASP A 377 -9.19 14.36 2.73
C ASP A 377 -10.37 13.44 2.44
N LYS A 378 -10.08 12.25 1.90
CA LYS A 378 -11.08 11.21 1.61
C LYS A 378 -11.75 10.62 2.86
N ASP A 379 -11.09 10.72 4.02
CA ASP A 379 -11.47 10.02 5.26
C ASP A 379 -12.24 10.92 6.23
N VAL A 380 -12.18 12.25 6.05
CA VAL A 380 -12.77 13.22 6.97
C VAL A 380 -14.25 12.94 7.22
N ALA A 381 -15.03 12.66 6.17
CA ALA A 381 -16.46 12.36 6.31
C ALA A 381 -16.70 11.02 7.03
N ALA A 382 -15.85 10.02 6.82
CA ALA A 382 -15.94 8.72 7.49
C ALA A 382 -15.60 8.85 8.98
N ILE A 383 -14.56 9.61 9.32
CA ILE A 383 -14.17 9.90 10.71
C ILE A 383 -15.25 10.69 11.43
N ALA A 384 -15.84 11.71 10.78
CA ALA A 384 -16.95 12.47 11.36
C ALA A 384 -18.14 11.55 11.69
N ARG A 385 -18.53 10.64 10.77
CA ARG A 385 -19.57 9.63 11.05
C ARG A 385 -19.19 8.71 12.20
N TYR A 386 -17.95 8.24 12.24
CA TYR A 386 -17.46 7.40 13.34
C TYR A 386 -17.58 8.09 14.70
N ARG A 387 -17.35 9.41 14.75
CA ARG A 387 -17.55 10.26 15.94
C ARG A 387 -19.02 10.70 16.15
N GLY A 388 -19.97 10.16 15.39
CA GLY A 388 -21.40 10.50 15.52
C GLY A 388 -21.78 11.89 14.96
N GLN A 389 -20.91 12.48 14.14
CA GLN A 389 -21.15 13.77 13.49
C GLN A 389 -21.64 13.56 12.06
N ASN A 390 -22.79 14.12 11.71
CA ASN A 390 -23.29 14.15 10.34
C ASN A 390 -22.82 15.45 9.67
N LEU A 391 -21.90 15.33 8.74
CA LEU A 391 -21.57 16.42 7.83
C LEU A 391 -22.78 16.61 6.91
N LYS A 392 -23.39 17.79 6.90
CA LYS A 392 -24.34 18.15 5.83
C LYS A 392 -23.51 18.34 4.57
N GLU A 393 -23.91 17.65 3.49
CA GLU A 393 -23.38 17.87 2.15
C GLU A 393 -23.70 19.27 1.64
#